data_ec29c25d4f74dc0b3ef783890dabb135
#
_entry.id   ec29c25d4f74dc0b3ef783890dabb135
#
_cell.length_a   1.000
_cell.length_b   1.000
_cell.length_c   1.000
_cell.angle_alpha   90.00
_cell.angle_beta   90.00
_cell.angle_gamma   90.00
#
_symmetry.space_group_name_H-M   'P 1'
#
loop_
_entity.id
_entity.type
_entity.pdbx_description
1 polymer ?
#
loop_
_entity_poly.entity_id
_entity_poly.type
_entity_poly.pdbx_seq_one_letter_code
_entity_poly.pdbx_strand_id
1 'polypeptide(L)'
;MKQTKTLILLILSVLLVTGALCGCAAQTAGQPDVSSLPQITIGSDTYPPFVYLDNNGDPTGIDVEIAAEAFRRMGYQAVFTTIDWEQKRALLDSGEIDCIWGCFSMDGREQDYQWAGPYMVSRQVIAVNAASDIYAMSDLNGKTIAVQSTGKPEEIFLESGEPDIPQFEDIISLEDRSVQYATLDCGYVDAIAAHETTILQYMADYGADFRILEEPLLITGIGAAFSVNDNRGLAQELTDTFAQMRQDGTMQEIVGRYLEHPETYLEVECLEQ
;
A
#
# COMPACT_ATOMS: atom_id res chain seq x y z
N MET A 1 -70.58 34.73 23.28
CA MET A 1 -70.35 33.42 22.60
C MET A 1 -69.35 33.47 21.38
N LYS A 2 -69.32 34.50 20.56
CA LYS A 2 -68.35 34.59 19.43
C LYS A 2 -66.91 34.84 19.86
N GLN A 3 -66.67 35.66 20.87
CA GLN A 3 -65.27 35.99 21.31
C GLN A 3 -64.55 34.84 22.00
N THR A 4 -65.30 33.98 22.76
CA THR A 4 -64.73 32.80 23.42
C THR A 4 -64.27 31.71 22.43
N LYS A 5 -65.00 31.53 21.28
CA LYS A 5 -64.62 30.58 20.24
C LYS A 5 -63.36 31.01 19.48
N THR A 6 -63.17 32.31 19.26
CA THR A 6 -61.99 32.86 18.60
C THR A 6 -60.72 32.75 19.46
N LEU A 7 -60.87 32.93 20.78
CA LEU A 7 -59.75 32.79 21.73
C LEU A 7 -59.29 31.31 21.87
N ILE A 8 -60.23 30.37 21.83
CA ILE A 8 -59.91 28.94 21.90
C ILE A 8 -59.24 28.46 20.59
N LEU A 9 -59.64 28.98 19.41
CA LEU A 9 -58.96 28.68 18.15
C LEU A 9 -57.53 29.25 18.09
N LEU A 10 -57.26 30.42 18.65
CA LEU A 10 -55.93 31.03 18.73
C LEU A 10 -55.00 30.24 19.67
N ILE A 11 -55.53 29.74 20.81
CA ILE A 11 -54.73 28.95 21.76
C ILE A 11 -54.41 27.56 21.17
N LEU A 12 -55.34 26.94 20.41
CA LEU A 12 -55.09 25.66 19.72
C LEU A 12 -54.05 25.82 18.58
N SER A 13 -54.02 26.95 17.87
CA SER A 13 -53.03 27.17 16.79
C SER A 13 -51.62 27.45 17.33
N VAL A 14 -51.49 28.03 18.52
CA VAL A 14 -50.20 28.26 19.18
C VAL A 14 -49.61 26.95 19.75
N LEU A 15 -50.46 26.03 20.25
CA LEU A 15 -50.08 24.73 20.73
C LEU A 15 -49.63 23.77 19.60
N LEU A 16 -50.11 23.94 18.36
CA LEU A 16 -49.73 23.14 17.20
C LEU A 16 -48.38 23.60 16.59
N VAL A 17 -47.99 24.85 16.79
CA VAL A 17 -46.70 25.39 16.29
C VAL A 17 -45.53 25.09 17.23
N THR A 18 -45.78 24.91 18.54
CA THR A 18 -44.73 24.53 19.51
C THR A 18 -44.40 23.04 19.51
N GLY A 19 -45.25 22.18 18.94
CA GLY A 19 -45.03 20.74 18.83
C GLY A 19 -44.14 20.32 17.66
N ALA A 20 -43.86 21.21 16.69
CA ALA A 20 -43.08 20.89 15.48
C ALA A 20 -41.61 21.24 15.59
N LEU A 21 -41.08 21.75 16.71
CA LEU A 21 -39.71 22.11 16.93
C LEU A 21 -38.90 21.12 17.80
N CYS A 22 -39.54 19.97 18.16
CA CYS A 22 -38.73 18.80 18.56
C CYS A 22 -38.24 18.08 17.30
N GLY A 23 -37.51 18.78 16.44
CA GLY A 23 -36.65 18.19 15.46
C GLY A 23 -35.62 17.35 16.20
N CYS A 24 -35.62 16.04 15.97
CA CYS A 24 -34.52 15.18 16.30
C CYS A 24 -33.23 15.86 15.78
N ALA A 25 -32.50 16.53 16.66
CA ALA A 25 -31.07 16.63 16.49
C ALA A 25 -30.58 15.17 16.53
N ALA A 26 -30.49 14.54 15.36
CA ALA A 26 -29.60 13.42 15.21
C ALA A 26 -28.25 13.99 15.66
N GLN A 27 -27.86 13.67 16.90
CA GLN A 27 -26.47 13.75 17.29
C GLN A 27 -25.76 12.86 16.29
N THR A 28 -25.13 13.47 15.25
CA THR A 28 -23.98 12.88 14.63
C THR A 28 -23.04 12.61 15.79
N ALA A 29 -23.00 11.35 16.23
CA ALA A 29 -21.93 10.89 17.11
C ALA A 29 -20.68 11.34 16.40
N GLY A 30 -19.96 12.33 16.93
CA GLY A 30 -18.72 12.79 16.39
C GLY A 30 -17.83 11.55 16.23
N GLN A 31 -17.29 11.35 15.03
CA GLN A 31 -16.30 10.31 14.84
C GLN A 31 -15.26 10.49 15.97
N PRO A 32 -14.88 9.41 16.67
CA PRO A 32 -13.88 9.51 17.71
C PRO A 32 -12.63 10.17 17.13
N ASP A 33 -12.02 11.05 17.87
CA ASP A 33 -10.75 11.66 17.50
C ASP A 33 -9.74 10.52 17.26
N VAL A 34 -9.23 10.40 16.04
CA VAL A 34 -8.31 9.32 15.64
C VAL A 34 -7.11 9.24 16.60
N SER A 35 -6.65 10.39 17.14
CA SER A 35 -5.55 10.44 18.09
C SER A 35 -5.84 9.74 19.43
N SER A 36 -7.12 9.46 19.74
CA SER A 36 -7.54 8.73 20.94
C SER A 36 -7.69 7.22 20.76
N LEU A 37 -7.55 6.73 19.53
CA LEU A 37 -7.67 5.30 19.22
C LEU A 37 -6.40 4.51 19.58
N PRO A 38 -6.52 3.22 19.89
CA PRO A 38 -5.34 2.37 20.04
C PRO A 38 -4.53 2.36 18.74
N GLN A 39 -3.20 2.37 18.88
CA GLN A 39 -2.29 2.46 17.75
C GLN A 39 -1.93 1.07 17.20
N ILE A 40 -1.75 1.02 15.88
CA ILE A 40 -1.09 -0.07 15.17
C ILE A 40 0.19 0.50 14.57
N THR A 41 1.33 0.00 15.01
CA THR A 41 2.65 0.40 14.52
C THR A 41 3.00 -0.38 13.26
N ILE A 42 3.19 0.33 12.16
CA ILE A 42 3.46 -0.23 10.84
C ILE A 42 4.92 0.03 10.48
N GLY A 43 5.68 -1.04 10.26
CA GLY A 43 7.06 -0.94 9.78
C GLY A 43 7.13 -0.89 8.26
N SER A 44 7.80 0.11 7.72
CA SER A 44 8.07 0.26 6.29
C SER A 44 9.40 0.96 6.05
N ASP A 45 9.99 0.73 4.88
CA ASP A 45 11.04 1.58 4.34
C ASP A 45 10.46 2.71 3.49
N THR A 46 11.32 3.57 2.94
CA THR A 46 10.90 4.62 2.00
C THR A 46 10.75 4.04 0.61
N TYR A 47 9.53 4.05 0.08
CA TYR A 47 9.19 3.45 -1.21
C TYR A 47 8.09 4.22 -1.96
N PRO A 48 8.38 5.38 -2.58
CA PRO A 48 7.40 6.11 -3.39
C PRO A 48 6.88 5.27 -4.58
N PRO A 49 5.59 5.35 -4.91
CA PRO A 49 4.54 6.20 -4.34
C PRO A 49 3.79 5.56 -3.16
N PHE A 50 4.26 4.43 -2.60
CA PHE A 50 3.56 3.68 -1.55
C PHE A 50 3.75 4.27 -0.16
N VAL A 51 5.01 4.46 0.27
CA VAL A 51 5.36 5.04 1.57
C VAL A 51 6.53 5.99 1.40
N TYR A 52 6.36 7.25 1.74
CA TYR A 52 7.41 8.26 1.75
C TYR A 52 7.02 9.42 2.68
N LEU A 53 7.93 10.36 2.89
CA LEU A 53 7.66 11.56 3.69
C LEU A 53 7.31 12.73 2.78
N ASP A 54 6.28 13.48 3.15
CA ASP A 54 5.94 14.73 2.48
C ASP A 54 6.93 15.85 2.85
N ASN A 55 6.69 17.06 2.32
CA ASN A 55 7.54 18.24 2.59
C ASN A 55 7.55 18.70 4.06
N ASN A 56 6.62 18.23 4.88
CA ASN A 56 6.56 18.53 6.31
C ASN A 56 7.24 17.44 7.14
N GLY A 57 7.62 16.33 6.52
CA GLY A 57 8.19 15.15 7.18
C GLY A 57 7.12 14.17 7.67
N ASP A 58 5.87 14.31 7.22
CA ASP A 58 4.79 13.40 7.58
C ASP A 58 4.70 12.23 6.60
N PRO A 59 4.44 10.99 7.06
CA PRO A 59 4.24 9.84 6.19
C PRO A 59 3.07 10.05 5.24
N THR A 60 3.26 9.74 3.96
CA THR A 60 2.26 9.83 2.90
C THR A 60 2.48 8.73 1.85
N GLY A 61 1.53 8.55 0.94
CA GLY A 61 1.57 7.57 -0.13
C GLY A 61 0.38 6.62 -0.11
N ILE A 62 0.32 5.75 -1.11
CA ILE A 62 -0.80 4.82 -1.32
C ILE A 62 -1.05 3.97 -0.07
N ASP A 63 0.00 3.32 0.44
CA ASP A 63 -0.12 2.41 1.58
C ASP A 63 -0.45 3.15 2.87
N VAL A 64 0.09 4.37 3.04
CA VAL A 64 -0.19 5.21 4.21
C VAL A 64 -1.67 5.59 4.24
N GLU A 65 -2.23 6.02 3.12
CA GLU A 65 -3.64 6.42 3.06
C GLU A 65 -4.58 5.23 3.17
N ILE A 66 -4.26 4.09 2.53
CA ILE A 66 -5.05 2.86 2.66
C ILE A 66 -5.05 2.38 4.11
N ALA A 67 -3.87 2.32 4.76
CA ALA A 67 -3.74 1.88 6.14
C ALA A 67 -4.48 2.82 7.10
N ALA A 68 -4.33 4.14 6.93
CA ALA A 68 -5.00 5.12 7.77
C ALA A 68 -6.53 4.97 7.73
N GLU A 69 -7.11 4.82 6.54
CA GLU A 69 -8.55 4.65 6.39
C GLU A 69 -9.02 3.26 6.86
N ALA A 70 -8.29 2.20 6.52
CA ALA A 70 -8.66 0.85 6.92
C ALA A 70 -8.63 0.69 8.45
N PHE A 71 -7.55 1.08 9.11
CA PHE A 71 -7.44 1.00 10.56
C PHE A 71 -8.41 1.93 11.28
N ARG A 72 -8.69 3.13 10.73
CA ARG A 72 -9.74 4.00 11.25
C ARG A 72 -11.11 3.31 11.26
N ARG A 73 -11.46 2.56 10.20
CA ARG A 73 -12.72 1.76 10.14
C ARG A 73 -12.75 0.66 11.19
N MET A 74 -11.60 0.05 11.47
CA MET A 74 -11.43 -0.99 12.47
C MET A 74 -11.33 -0.42 13.90
N GLY A 75 -11.32 0.91 14.08
CA GLY A 75 -11.22 1.56 15.39
C GLY A 75 -9.79 1.69 15.93
N TYR A 76 -8.80 1.73 15.05
CA TYR A 76 -7.39 1.93 15.36
C TYR A 76 -6.82 3.17 14.66
N GLN A 77 -5.68 3.63 15.16
CA GLN A 77 -4.83 4.62 14.50
C GLN A 77 -3.63 3.93 13.87
N ALA A 78 -3.44 4.08 12.56
CA ALA A 78 -2.22 3.64 11.88
C ALA A 78 -1.06 4.60 12.21
N VAL A 79 0.10 4.06 12.58
CA VAL A 79 1.33 4.83 12.85
C VAL A 79 2.47 4.19 12.08
N PHE A 80 2.94 4.87 11.05
CA PHE A 80 4.08 4.41 10.27
C PHE A 80 5.41 4.75 10.96
N THR A 81 6.33 3.78 10.98
CA THR A 81 7.70 3.94 11.42
C THR A 81 8.65 3.46 10.32
N THR A 82 9.67 4.27 10.03
CA THR A 82 10.70 3.86 9.07
C THR A 82 11.60 2.83 9.72
N ILE A 83 11.78 1.70 9.07
CA ILE A 83 12.63 0.60 9.51
C ILE A 83 13.72 0.31 8.49
N ASP A 84 14.79 -0.32 8.94
CA ASP A 84 15.67 -1.08 8.08
C ASP A 84 14.91 -2.30 7.55
N TRP A 85 14.76 -2.41 6.22
CA TRP A 85 13.96 -3.46 5.60
C TRP A 85 14.50 -4.87 5.87
N GLU A 86 15.80 -5.02 6.06
CA GLU A 86 16.39 -6.31 6.42
C GLU A 86 15.96 -6.77 7.83
N GLN A 87 15.64 -5.83 8.72
CA GLN A 87 15.21 -6.11 10.08
C GLN A 87 13.70 -6.35 10.22
N LYS A 88 12.92 -6.20 9.15
CA LYS A 88 11.44 -6.26 9.19
C LYS A 88 10.91 -7.47 9.96
N ARG A 89 11.48 -8.66 9.72
CA ARG A 89 11.05 -9.88 10.39
C ARG A 89 11.39 -9.88 11.88
N ALA A 90 12.59 -9.45 12.25
CA ALA A 90 13.02 -9.41 13.65
C ALA A 90 12.19 -8.39 14.45
N LEU A 91 11.89 -7.22 13.87
CA LEU A 91 11.05 -6.20 14.49
C LEU A 91 9.60 -6.67 14.68
N LEU A 92 9.05 -7.40 13.70
CA LEU A 92 7.73 -8.00 13.79
C LEU A 92 7.68 -9.09 14.88
N ASP A 93 8.66 -9.98 14.91
CA ASP A 93 8.72 -11.08 15.86
C ASP A 93 8.98 -10.60 17.30
N SER A 94 9.69 -9.46 17.48
CA SER A 94 9.89 -8.82 18.79
C SER A 94 8.67 -8.03 19.28
N GLY A 95 7.73 -7.69 18.38
CA GLY A 95 6.58 -6.85 18.68
C GLY A 95 6.90 -5.35 18.75
N GLU A 96 8.04 -4.92 18.20
CA GLU A 96 8.35 -3.50 18.03
C GLU A 96 7.46 -2.85 16.95
N ILE A 97 7.05 -3.65 15.96
CA ILE A 97 6.01 -3.31 14.98
C ILE A 97 4.89 -4.34 15.04
N ASP A 98 3.66 -3.91 14.77
CA ASP A 98 2.49 -4.77 14.70
C ASP A 98 2.34 -5.46 13.35
N CYS A 99 2.74 -4.77 12.27
CA CYS A 99 2.73 -5.33 10.92
C CYS A 99 3.80 -4.69 10.03
N ILE A 100 4.15 -5.38 8.95
CA ILE A 100 4.99 -4.91 7.86
C ILE A 100 4.07 -4.48 6.72
N TRP A 101 4.24 -3.25 6.20
CA TRP A 101 3.43 -2.76 5.10
C TRP A 101 4.23 -1.74 4.27
N GLY A 102 4.53 -2.05 3.02
CA GLY A 102 5.30 -1.23 2.11
C GLY A 102 5.42 -1.94 0.76
N CYS A 103 4.31 -2.03 0.01
CA CYS A 103 4.27 -2.73 -1.28
C CYS A 103 4.85 -4.16 -1.17
N PHE A 104 4.44 -4.91 -0.13
CA PHE A 104 5.07 -6.17 0.24
C PHE A 104 4.44 -7.34 -0.52
N SER A 105 5.21 -7.96 -1.43
CA SER A 105 4.78 -9.12 -2.24
C SER A 105 4.48 -10.34 -1.37
N MET A 106 3.33 -10.97 -1.60
CA MET A 106 2.86 -12.13 -0.84
C MET A 106 3.41 -13.46 -1.36
N ASP A 107 3.65 -13.56 -2.67
CA ASP A 107 4.06 -14.81 -3.33
C ASP A 107 5.26 -15.48 -2.68
N GLY A 108 5.13 -16.81 -2.43
CA GLY A 108 6.16 -17.63 -1.83
C GLY A 108 6.40 -17.38 -0.35
N ARG A 109 5.61 -16.49 0.29
CA ARG A 109 5.71 -16.09 1.69
C ARG A 109 4.42 -16.32 2.47
N GLU A 110 3.47 -17.07 1.89
CA GLU A 110 2.13 -17.29 2.45
C GLU A 110 2.18 -17.97 3.81
N GLN A 111 3.22 -18.80 4.06
CA GLN A 111 3.40 -19.53 5.32
C GLN A 111 4.22 -18.74 6.36
N ASP A 112 4.88 -17.66 5.95
CA ASP A 112 5.79 -16.89 6.82
C ASP A 112 5.08 -15.87 7.68
N TYR A 113 3.86 -15.45 7.25
CA TYR A 113 3.10 -14.38 7.87
C TYR A 113 1.61 -14.70 7.89
N GLN A 114 0.87 -14.03 8.78
CA GLN A 114 -0.57 -13.87 8.60
C GLN A 114 -0.79 -12.64 7.71
N TRP A 115 -1.29 -12.87 6.51
CA TRP A 115 -1.47 -11.83 5.52
C TRP A 115 -2.84 -11.18 5.61
N ALA A 116 -2.86 -9.85 5.54
CA ALA A 116 -4.04 -9.09 5.17
C ALA A 116 -3.93 -8.66 3.71
N GLY A 117 -4.91 -9.02 2.91
CA GLY A 117 -4.92 -8.74 1.48
C GLY A 117 -5.16 -9.97 0.60
N PRO A 118 -4.77 -9.91 -0.69
CA PRO A 118 -4.11 -8.78 -1.34
C PRO A 118 -5.00 -7.53 -1.40
N TYR A 119 -4.40 -6.34 -1.21
CA TYR A 119 -5.11 -5.08 -1.39
C TYR A 119 -4.93 -4.49 -2.78
N MET A 120 -3.83 -4.79 -3.45
CA MET A 120 -3.52 -4.42 -4.84
C MET A 120 -2.76 -5.54 -5.55
N VAL A 121 -2.78 -5.50 -6.88
CA VAL A 121 -1.89 -6.26 -7.76
C VAL A 121 -0.70 -5.39 -8.14
N SER A 122 0.48 -5.97 -8.21
CA SER A 122 1.68 -5.30 -8.65
C SER A 122 2.53 -6.17 -9.56
N ARG A 123 3.28 -5.55 -10.46
CA ARG A 123 4.23 -6.21 -11.36
C ARG A 123 5.65 -5.95 -10.86
N GLN A 124 6.40 -7.01 -10.58
CA GLN A 124 7.86 -6.95 -10.48
C GLN A 124 8.42 -6.98 -11.90
N VAL A 125 9.21 -5.99 -12.24
CA VAL A 125 9.76 -5.85 -13.60
C VAL A 125 11.26 -5.59 -13.54
N ILE A 126 11.91 -5.74 -14.70
CA ILE A 126 13.31 -5.36 -14.87
C ILE A 126 13.34 -4.07 -15.68
N ALA A 127 14.15 -3.12 -15.23
CA ALA A 127 14.44 -1.90 -15.97
C ALA A 127 15.93 -1.82 -16.29
N VAL A 128 16.21 -1.25 -17.46
CA VAL A 128 17.56 -1.03 -17.99
C VAL A 128 17.67 0.41 -18.47
N ASN A 129 18.87 0.91 -18.69
CA ASN A 129 19.06 2.22 -19.32
C ASN A 129 18.43 2.18 -20.73
N ALA A 130 17.65 3.19 -21.13
CA ALA A 130 16.95 3.23 -22.41
C ALA A 130 17.89 3.14 -23.62
N ALA A 131 19.15 3.58 -23.47
CA ALA A 131 20.18 3.52 -24.51
C ALA A 131 20.88 2.15 -24.60
N SER A 132 20.58 1.20 -23.68
CA SER A 132 21.18 -0.14 -23.70
C SER A 132 20.67 -0.98 -24.87
N ASP A 133 21.37 -2.07 -25.17
CA ASP A 133 20.99 -3.09 -26.17
C ASP A 133 20.22 -4.28 -25.55
N ILE A 134 19.74 -4.15 -24.31
CA ILE A 134 19.00 -5.18 -23.58
C ILE A 134 17.50 -4.95 -23.80
N TYR A 135 16.81 -5.87 -24.44
CA TYR A 135 15.38 -5.80 -24.78
C TYR A 135 14.55 -6.93 -24.20
N ALA A 136 15.18 -8.04 -23.81
CA ALA A 136 14.52 -9.22 -23.28
C ALA A 136 15.29 -9.78 -22.08
N MET A 137 14.63 -10.64 -21.31
CA MET A 137 15.24 -11.34 -20.17
C MET A 137 16.51 -12.10 -20.56
N SER A 138 16.53 -12.73 -21.74
CA SER A 138 17.70 -13.49 -22.25
C SER A 138 18.94 -12.63 -22.49
N ASP A 139 18.79 -11.33 -22.73
CA ASP A 139 19.90 -10.41 -22.98
C ASP A 139 20.66 -10.05 -21.69
N LEU A 140 20.10 -10.43 -20.54
CA LEU A 140 20.70 -10.19 -19.21
C LEU A 140 21.75 -11.24 -18.83
N ASN A 141 21.97 -12.29 -19.64
CA ASN A 141 23.05 -13.25 -19.38
C ASN A 141 24.41 -12.56 -19.41
N GLY A 142 25.20 -12.76 -18.32
CA GLY A 142 26.50 -12.13 -18.14
C GLY A 142 26.46 -10.62 -17.85
N LYS A 143 25.30 -10.08 -17.47
CA LYS A 143 25.08 -8.70 -17.06
C LYS A 143 25.03 -8.55 -15.54
N THR A 144 25.18 -7.34 -15.06
CA THR A 144 25.04 -7.00 -13.64
C THR A 144 23.64 -6.46 -13.34
N ILE A 145 23.04 -6.91 -12.23
CA ILE A 145 21.74 -6.43 -11.80
C ILE A 145 21.76 -6.00 -10.34
N ALA A 146 21.12 -4.88 -10.01
CA ALA A 146 20.90 -4.49 -8.62
C ALA A 146 19.47 -4.76 -8.17
N VAL A 147 19.33 -5.26 -6.96
CA VAL A 147 18.06 -5.58 -6.30
C VAL A 147 18.05 -5.03 -4.88
N GLN A 148 16.87 -4.87 -4.29
CA GLN A 148 16.80 -4.60 -2.87
C GLN A 148 17.07 -5.88 -2.07
N SER A 149 17.92 -5.76 -1.07
CA SER A 149 18.21 -6.84 -0.11
C SER A 149 16.91 -7.30 0.58
N THR A 150 16.76 -8.61 0.71
CA THR A 150 15.55 -9.28 1.24
C THR A 150 14.24 -8.91 0.52
N GLY A 151 14.37 -8.33 -0.69
CA GLY A 151 13.27 -8.05 -1.60
C GLY A 151 12.84 -9.29 -2.40
N LYS A 152 11.68 -9.22 -3.09
CA LYS A 152 11.19 -10.35 -3.89
C LYS A 152 12.07 -10.66 -5.11
N PRO A 153 12.61 -9.68 -5.86
CA PRO A 153 13.54 -9.97 -6.94
C PRO A 153 14.82 -10.68 -6.50
N GLU A 154 15.40 -10.30 -5.35
CA GLU A 154 16.58 -10.99 -4.80
C GLU A 154 16.29 -12.47 -4.55
N GLU A 155 15.17 -12.76 -3.87
CA GLU A 155 14.72 -14.13 -3.59
C GLU A 155 14.58 -14.95 -4.88
N ILE A 156 13.94 -14.38 -5.93
CA ILE A 156 13.76 -15.04 -7.22
C ILE A 156 15.12 -15.35 -7.84
N PHE A 157 16.05 -14.40 -7.86
CA PHE A 157 17.33 -14.59 -8.55
C PHE A 157 18.31 -15.50 -7.80
N LEU A 158 18.24 -15.54 -6.47
CA LEU A 158 19.17 -16.34 -5.66
C LEU A 158 18.62 -17.72 -5.27
N GLU A 159 17.30 -17.87 -5.17
CA GLU A 159 16.70 -19.06 -4.52
C GLU A 159 15.81 -19.89 -5.44
N SER A 160 15.19 -19.30 -6.50
CA SER A 160 14.16 -19.99 -7.25
C SER A 160 14.66 -21.21 -8.01
N GLY A 161 15.91 -21.19 -8.50
CA GLY A 161 16.44 -22.22 -9.36
C GLY A 161 15.67 -22.41 -10.69
N GLU A 162 14.83 -21.44 -11.04
CA GLU A 162 14.01 -21.46 -12.25
C GLU A 162 14.89 -21.38 -13.49
N PRO A 163 14.60 -22.22 -14.51
CA PRO A 163 15.45 -22.35 -15.70
C PRO A 163 15.45 -21.08 -16.57
N ASP A 164 14.45 -20.23 -16.43
CA ASP A 164 14.27 -19.02 -17.24
C ASP A 164 14.93 -17.78 -16.63
N ILE A 165 15.52 -17.92 -15.44
CA ILE A 165 16.29 -16.83 -14.80
C ILE A 165 17.64 -16.69 -15.49
N PRO A 166 18.05 -15.45 -15.92
CA PRO A 166 19.33 -15.21 -16.54
C PRO A 166 20.50 -15.58 -15.62
N GLN A 167 21.60 -16.04 -16.21
CA GLN A 167 22.86 -16.20 -15.49
C GLN A 167 23.58 -14.85 -15.42
N PHE A 168 23.33 -14.09 -14.37
CA PHE A 168 23.98 -12.80 -14.16
C PHE A 168 25.48 -12.96 -13.93
N GLU A 169 26.27 -11.96 -14.32
CA GLU A 169 27.67 -11.85 -13.90
C GLU A 169 27.75 -11.52 -12.41
N ASP A 170 26.87 -10.60 -11.93
CA ASP A 170 26.78 -10.25 -10.53
C ASP A 170 25.35 -9.79 -10.18
N ILE A 171 24.92 -10.10 -8.96
CA ILE A 171 23.66 -9.64 -8.36
C ILE A 171 24.02 -8.81 -7.14
N ILE A 172 23.81 -7.50 -7.24
CA ILE A 172 24.18 -6.53 -6.20
C ILE A 172 22.96 -6.27 -5.32
N SER A 173 22.99 -6.78 -4.10
CA SER A 173 21.96 -6.55 -3.09
C SER A 173 22.23 -5.23 -2.37
N LEU A 174 21.24 -4.35 -2.35
CA LEU A 174 21.31 -3.01 -1.76
C LEU A 174 20.22 -2.82 -0.71
N GLU A 175 20.59 -2.28 0.44
CA GLU A 175 19.65 -1.96 1.52
C GLU A 175 18.70 -0.82 1.12
N ASP A 176 19.26 0.23 0.49
CA ASP A 176 18.53 1.44 0.11
C ASP A 176 18.08 1.39 -1.35
N ARG A 177 16.76 1.46 -1.57
CA ARG A 177 16.14 1.46 -2.89
C ARG A 177 16.53 2.67 -3.74
N SER A 178 16.75 3.83 -3.12
CA SER A 178 17.15 5.03 -3.86
C SER A 178 18.56 4.85 -4.47
N VAL A 179 19.43 4.15 -3.76
CA VAL A 179 20.75 3.76 -4.27
C VAL A 179 20.62 2.76 -5.42
N GLN A 180 19.69 1.80 -5.34
CA GLN A 180 19.43 0.84 -6.41
C GLN A 180 19.12 1.55 -7.74
N TYR A 181 18.18 2.51 -7.74
CA TYR A 181 17.83 3.25 -8.95
C TYR A 181 19.00 4.10 -9.47
N ALA A 182 19.73 4.76 -8.56
CA ALA A 182 20.88 5.57 -8.90
C ALA A 182 22.02 4.76 -9.53
N THR A 183 22.18 3.47 -9.15
CA THR A 183 23.21 2.61 -9.77
C THR A 183 22.92 2.32 -11.24
N LEU A 184 21.65 2.20 -11.63
CA LEU A 184 21.27 2.07 -13.04
C LEU A 184 21.43 3.41 -13.78
N ASP A 185 21.00 4.50 -13.17
CA ASP A 185 21.04 5.82 -13.79
C ASP A 185 22.48 6.26 -14.12
N CYS A 186 23.42 5.97 -13.23
CA CYS A 186 24.85 6.25 -13.46
C CYS A 186 25.59 5.16 -14.26
N GLY A 187 24.93 4.08 -14.65
CA GLY A 187 25.53 2.99 -15.43
C GLY A 187 26.48 2.09 -14.65
N TYR A 188 26.33 2.04 -13.31
CA TYR A 188 27.13 1.13 -12.46
C TYR A 188 26.64 -0.33 -12.61
N VAL A 189 25.35 -0.53 -12.83
CA VAL A 189 24.74 -1.82 -13.19
C VAL A 189 24.06 -1.74 -14.54
N ASP A 190 23.85 -2.90 -15.18
CA ASP A 190 23.15 -3.02 -16.48
C ASP A 190 21.63 -2.99 -16.31
N ALA A 191 21.14 -3.46 -15.15
CA ALA A 191 19.72 -3.59 -14.87
C ALA A 191 19.39 -3.41 -13.37
N ILE A 192 18.11 -3.14 -13.09
CA ILE A 192 17.51 -3.22 -11.76
C ILE A 192 16.22 -4.03 -11.83
N ALA A 193 15.80 -4.63 -10.70
CA ALA A 193 14.48 -5.26 -10.60
C ALA A 193 13.72 -4.70 -9.39
N ALA A 194 12.48 -4.22 -9.63
CA ALA A 194 11.62 -3.63 -8.62
C ALA A 194 10.16 -3.63 -9.08
N HIS A 195 9.25 -3.13 -8.25
CA HIS A 195 7.87 -2.88 -8.66
C HIS A 195 7.81 -1.81 -9.77
N GLU A 196 7.05 -2.08 -10.83
CA GLU A 196 6.91 -1.19 -11.99
C GLU A 196 6.51 0.24 -11.60
N THR A 197 5.52 0.37 -10.71
CA THR A 197 5.02 1.66 -10.25
C THR A 197 6.11 2.52 -9.59
N THR A 198 7.04 1.91 -8.88
CA THR A 198 8.13 2.64 -8.20
C THR A 198 9.24 3.04 -9.14
N ILE A 199 9.53 2.22 -10.18
CA ILE A 199 10.45 2.58 -11.25
C ILE A 199 9.89 3.77 -12.04
N LEU A 200 8.60 3.71 -12.41
CA LEU A 200 7.93 4.82 -13.12
C LEU A 200 7.92 6.11 -12.28
N GLN A 201 7.70 5.98 -10.96
CA GLN A 201 7.77 7.13 -10.06
C GLN A 201 9.17 7.74 -10.03
N TYR A 202 10.22 6.92 -9.91
CA TYR A 202 11.61 7.40 -9.96
C TYR A 202 11.94 8.11 -11.28
N MET A 203 11.53 7.52 -12.42
CA MET A 203 11.70 8.14 -13.73
C MET A 203 11.03 9.51 -13.81
N ALA A 204 9.82 9.64 -13.27
CA ALA A 204 9.08 10.90 -13.25
C ALA A 204 9.76 11.96 -12.35
N ASP A 205 10.21 11.56 -11.16
CA ASP A 205 10.75 12.47 -10.14
C ASP A 205 12.17 12.99 -10.51
N TYR A 206 12.99 12.13 -11.13
CA TYR A 206 14.40 12.44 -11.40
C TYR A 206 14.72 12.61 -12.89
N GLY A 207 13.76 12.36 -13.78
CA GLY A 207 13.96 12.44 -15.23
C GLY A 207 14.88 11.33 -15.77
N ALA A 208 14.95 10.20 -15.08
CA ALA A 208 15.76 9.06 -15.49
C ALA A 208 15.19 8.42 -16.77
N ASP A 209 16.06 8.07 -17.70
CA ASP A 209 15.69 7.49 -19.00
C ASP A 209 15.89 5.98 -18.97
N PHE A 210 14.91 5.27 -18.37
CA PHE A 210 14.90 3.81 -18.28
C PHE A 210 13.93 3.22 -19.29
N ARG A 211 14.22 1.99 -19.72
CA ARG A 211 13.30 1.11 -20.43
C ARG A 211 12.94 -0.06 -19.52
N ILE A 212 11.66 -0.26 -19.27
CA ILE A 212 11.12 -1.43 -18.59
C ILE A 212 11.01 -2.54 -19.65
N LEU A 213 11.49 -3.76 -19.33
CA LEU A 213 11.33 -4.91 -20.20
C LEU A 213 9.85 -5.33 -20.24
N GLU A 214 9.39 -5.78 -21.41
CA GLU A 214 7.98 -6.10 -21.64
C GLU A 214 7.48 -7.24 -20.75
N GLU A 215 8.31 -8.29 -20.61
CA GLU A 215 8.02 -9.47 -19.81
C GLU A 215 8.23 -9.16 -18.32
N PRO A 216 7.18 -9.27 -17.48
CA PRO A 216 7.34 -9.07 -16.04
C PRO A 216 8.11 -10.26 -15.43
N LEU A 217 8.92 -9.97 -14.43
CA LEU A 217 9.55 -10.99 -13.60
C LEU A 217 8.52 -11.77 -12.77
N LEU A 218 7.50 -11.07 -12.28
CA LEU A 218 6.42 -11.64 -11.48
C LEU A 218 5.22 -10.70 -11.48
N ILE A 219 4.00 -11.24 -11.50
CA ILE A 219 2.77 -10.53 -11.16
C ILE A 219 2.34 -11.07 -9.79
N THR A 220 2.17 -10.20 -8.81
CA THR A 220 2.00 -10.58 -7.41
C THR A 220 0.91 -9.77 -6.74
N GLY A 221 0.24 -10.37 -5.76
CA GLY A 221 -0.55 -9.65 -4.77
C GLY A 221 0.36 -8.98 -3.75
N ILE A 222 0.03 -7.75 -3.38
CA ILE A 222 0.69 -7.07 -2.26
C ILE A 222 -0.24 -6.98 -1.07
N GLY A 223 0.31 -7.18 0.12
CA GLY A 223 -0.43 -7.28 1.37
C GLY A 223 0.28 -6.64 2.55
N ALA A 224 -0.42 -6.56 3.68
CA ALA A 224 0.17 -6.25 4.99
C ALA A 224 0.43 -7.57 5.74
N ALA A 225 1.62 -7.73 6.31
CA ALA A 225 2.05 -8.96 6.95
C ALA A 225 2.10 -8.80 8.48
N PHE A 226 1.39 -9.68 9.17
CA PHE A 226 1.39 -9.81 10.64
C PHE A 226 2.19 -11.04 11.05
N SER A 227 2.65 -11.07 12.31
CA SER A 227 3.31 -12.27 12.85
C SER A 227 2.39 -13.49 12.74
N VAL A 228 2.96 -14.66 12.41
CA VAL A 228 2.22 -15.94 12.43
C VAL A 228 1.63 -16.25 13.81
N ASN A 229 2.17 -15.64 14.87
CA ASN A 229 1.70 -15.79 16.24
C ASN A 229 0.69 -14.72 16.67
N ASP A 230 0.30 -13.80 15.78
CA ASP A 230 -0.71 -12.80 16.09
C ASP A 230 -2.08 -13.45 16.24
N ASN A 231 -2.65 -13.39 17.44
CA ASN A 231 -3.94 -13.99 17.77
C ASN A 231 -5.07 -12.96 17.90
N ARG A 232 -4.82 -11.69 17.51
CA ARG A 232 -5.82 -10.60 17.57
C ARG A 232 -6.85 -10.67 16.46
N GLY A 233 -6.59 -11.44 15.39
CA GLY A 233 -7.47 -11.53 14.23
C GLY A 233 -7.38 -10.33 13.26
N LEU A 234 -6.39 -9.46 13.46
CA LEU A 234 -6.24 -8.22 12.69
C LEU A 234 -6.06 -8.45 11.19
N ALA A 235 -5.32 -9.48 10.80
CA ALA A 235 -5.08 -9.78 9.39
C ALA A 235 -6.38 -10.07 8.63
N GLN A 236 -7.28 -10.87 9.22
CA GLN A 236 -8.57 -11.18 8.60
C GLN A 236 -9.49 -9.96 8.60
N GLU A 237 -9.59 -9.22 9.72
CA GLU A 237 -10.42 -8.02 9.82
C GLU A 237 -9.96 -6.94 8.82
N LEU A 238 -8.66 -6.78 8.63
CA LEU A 238 -8.09 -5.85 7.66
C LEU A 238 -8.38 -6.30 6.21
N THR A 239 -8.31 -7.59 5.92
CA THR A 239 -8.72 -8.17 4.61
C THR A 239 -10.18 -7.87 4.30
N ASP A 240 -11.07 -8.09 5.27
CA ASP A 240 -12.49 -7.80 5.12
C ASP A 240 -12.74 -6.29 4.93
N THR A 241 -11.95 -5.45 5.60
CA THR A 241 -12.00 -3.99 5.45
C THR A 241 -11.54 -3.55 4.07
N PHE A 242 -10.51 -4.16 3.50
CA PHE A 242 -10.10 -3.90 2.11
C PHE A 242 -11.21 -4.24 1.12
N ALA A 243 -11.91 -5.36 1.32
CA ALA A 243 -13.05 -5.72 0.48
C ALA A 243 -14.18 -4.67 0.55
N GLN A 244 -14.48 -4.15 1.76
CA GLN A 244 -15.44 -3.05 1.93
C GLN A 244 -14.97 -1.77 1.22
N MET A 245 -13.69 -1.40 1.36
CA MET A 245 -13.12 -0.21 0.72
C MET A 245 -13.08 -0.32 -0.81
N ARG A 246 -12.92 -1.52 -1.37
CA ARG A 246 -13.10 -1.75 -2.82
C ARG A 246 -14.56 -1.58 -3.22
N GLN A 247 -15.48 -2.17 -2.46
CA GLN A 247 -16.91 -2.12 -2.77
C GLN A 247 -17.49 -0.71 -2.73
N ASP A 248 -17.06 0.14 -1.80
CA ASP A 248 -17.59 1.51 -1.66
C ASP A 248 -16.80 2.55 -2.47
N GLY A 249 -15.77 2.13 -3.21
CA GLY A 249 -14.96 2.97 -4.09
C GLY A 249 -13.83 3.73 -3.39
N THR A 250 -13.69 3.63 -2.07
CA THR A 250 -12.62 4.33 -1.31
C THR A 250 -11.24 3.90 -1.78
N MET A 251 -11.04 2.59 -2.04
CA MET A 251 -9.75 2.08 -2.53
C MET A 251 -9.37 2.72 -3.87
N GLN A 252 -10.32 2.78 -4.80
CA GLN A 252 -10.12 3.39 -6.12
C GLN A 252 -9.84 4.90 -6.02
N GLU A 253 -10.51 5.60 -5.09
CA GLU A 253 -10.25 7.03 -4.86
C GLU A 253 -8.83 7.25 -4.33
N ILE A 254 -8.37 6.46 -3.35
CA ILE A 254 -7.03 6.59 -2.79
C ILE A 254 -5.97 6.30 -3.86
N VAL A 255 -6.03 5.14 -4.51
CA VAL A 255 -5.04 4.73 -5.52
C VAL A 255 -5.00 5.70 -6.69
N GLY A 256 -6.17 6.21 -7.12
CA GLY A 256 -6.29 7.18 -8.22
C GLY A 256 -5.70 8.56 -7.96
N ARG A 257 -5.29 8.88 -6.72
CA ARG A 257 -4.52 10.10 -6.42
C ARG A 257 -3.07 10.01 -6.86
N TYR A 258 -2.57 8.77 -6.99
CA TYR A 258 -1.17 8.45 -7.22
C TYR A 258 -0.91 7.79 -8.56
N LEU A 259 -1.84 6.94 -9.02
CA LEU A 259 -1.67 6.12 -10.21
C LEU A 259 -2.79 6.40 -11.22
N GLU A 260 -2.41 6.49 -12.49
CA GLU A 260 -3.36 6.47 -13.60
C GLU A 260 -3.98 5.06 -13.71
N HIS A 261 -5.25 4.97 -14.10
CA HIS A 261 -5.97 3.70 -14.24
C HIS A 261 -5.96 2.82 -12.99
N PRO A 262 -6.41 3.35 -11.82
CA PRO A 262 -6.35 2.63 -10.53
C PRO A 262 -7.07 1.28 -10.55
N GLU A 263 -8.08 1.11 -11.41
CA GLU A 263 -8.83 -0.13 -11.59
C GLU A 263 -7.92 -1.31 -11.93
N THR A 264 -6.86 -1.11 -12.71
CA THR A 264 -5.95 -2.19 -13.13
C THR A 264 -5.13 -2.76 -11.98
N TYR A 265 -4.88 -1.95 -10.95
CA TYR A 265 -4.15 -2.37 -9.76
C TYR A 265 -5.05 -3.00 -8.69
N LEU A 266 -6.38 -2.90 -8.84
CA LEU A 266 -7.37 -3.37 -7.87
C LEU A 266 -8.07 -4.67 -8.28
N GLU A 267 -7.73 -5.24 -9.45
CA GLU A 267 -8.24 -6.52 -9.96
C GLU A 267 -7.54 -7.71 -9.29
N VAL A 268 -7.62 -7.79 -7.95
CA VAL A 268 -6.90 -8.82 -7.16
C VAL A 268 -7.42 -10.24 -7.43
N GLU A 269 -8.62 -10.40 -7.94
CA GLU A 269 -9.22 -11.68 -8.32
C GLU A 269 -8.48 -12.35 -9.50
N CYS A 270 -7.70 -11.61 -10.29
CA CYS A 270 -6.88 -12.18 -11.36
C CYS A 270 -5.71 -13.05 -10.88
N LEU A 271 -5.35 -12.94 -9.59
CA LEU A 271 -4.27 -13.71 -8.97
C LEU A 271 -4.69 -15.15 -8.60
N GLU A 272 -6.01 -15.44 -8.61
CA GLU A 272 -6.54 -16.77 -8.26
C GLU A 272 -6.64 -17.72 -9.48
N GLN A 273 -6.21 -17.29 -10.67
CA GLN A 273 -6.28 -18.07 -11.92
C GLN A 273 -4.92 -18.67 -12.28
#